data_a299afbec54e9b8aecccfa488458bc4d
#
_entry.id   a299afbec54e9b8aecccfa488458bc4d
#
_cell.length_a   1.000
_cell.length_b   1.000
_cell.length_c   1.000
_cell.angle_alpha   90.00
_cell.angle_beta   90.00
_cell.angle_gamma   90.00
#
_symmetry.space_group_name_H-M   'P 1'
#
loop_
_entity.id
_entity.type
_entity.pdbx_description
1 polymer ?
#
loop_
_entity_poly.entity_id
_entity_poly.type
_entity_poly.pdbx_seq_one_letter_code
_entity_poly.pdbx_strand_id
1 'polypeptide(L)'
;TTATLAAAHSAGSAIVGLHLEGPHLDPVRRGFHDSRLMRRLSEADIDRLLAADVGRLLMTIAPQQVDPAQVRRLVDGGVIVSLGHSDATYEQAMTLFDAGATGVTHLFNAMSPLQTRAAGLVGAALEAGAVWCGVIADGIHVAPAVLRIALRAKRKPGHLFLVTDAMPSVGSAAAIFTFGSKTVHRQGNRLTWTGASGEAVLAGAHLDMASAIRLCVNELDVSLEEALRMAALYPATFLRLDDRHGRIAPGYAADIVHLDTVLQVRKTWVAGLDDASN
;
A
#
# COMPACT_ATOMS: atom_id res chain seq x y z
N THR A 1 -5.28 -1.97 19.40
CA THR A 1 -5.32 -1.72 17.95
C THR A 1 -6.72 -1.72 17.37
N THR A 2 -7.57 -2.71 17.58
CA THR A 2 -9.01 -2.68 17.23
C THR A 2 -9.77 -1.60 17.98
N ALA A 3 -9.48 -1.40 19.28
CA ALA A 3 -10.09 -0.35 20.10
C ALA A 3 -9.72 1.07 19.64
N THR A 4 -8.48 1.29 19.17
CA THR A 4 -8.04 2.59 18.65
C THR A 4 -8.75 2.93 17.33
N LEU A 5 -9.06 1.92 16.53
CA LEU A 5 -9.76 2.10 15.26
C LEU A 5 -11.26 2.30 15.44
N ALA A 6 -11.89 1.60 16.39
CA ALA A 6 -13.27 1.84 16.75
C ALA A 6 -13.47 3.26 17.30
N ALA A 7 -12.52 3.79 18.07
CA ALA A 7 -12.52 5.18 18.54
C ALA A 7 -12.32 6.18 17.40
N ALA A 8 -11.49 5.86 16.39
CA ALA A 8 -11.29 6.70 15.22
C ALA A 8 -12.52 6.74 14.30
N HIS A 9 -13.25 5.63 14.14
CA HIS A 9 -14.50 5.58 13.38
C HIS A 9 -15.65 6.40 14.01
N SER A 10 -15.73 6.44 15.34
CA SER A 10 -16.79 7.13 16.05
C SER A 10 -16.70 8.65 16.01
N ALA A 11 -15.58 9.23 15.54
CA ALA A 11 -15.29 10.67 15.62
C ALA A 11 -15.53 11.44 14.30
N GLY A 12 -16.23 10.87 13.29
CA GLY A 12 -16.39 11.51 11.97
C GLY A 12 -15.08 11.60 11.21
N SER A 13 -14.16 10.69 11.46
CA SER A 13 -12.83 10.64 10.90
C SER A 13 -12.86 10.23 9.41
N ALA A 14 -11.93 10.75 8.62
CA ALA A 14 -11.69 10.32 7.24
C ALA A 14 -11.09 8.89 7.13
N ILE A 15 -10.95 8.17 8.25
CA ILE A 15 -10.45 6.81 8.27
C ILE A 15 -11.57 5.86 7.80
N VAL A 16 -11.36 5.20 6.66
CA VAL A 16 -12.35 4.30 6.06
C VAL A 16 -12.15 2.84 6.44
N GLY A 17 -11.03 2.51 7.08
CA GLY A 17 -10.71 1.13 7.45
C GLY A 17 -9.28 0.94 7.93
N LEU A 18 -8.85 -0.32 7.96
CA LEU A 18 -7.54 -0.75 8.44
C LEU A 18 -6.80 -1.53 7.36
N HIS A 19 -5.52 -1.23 7.18
CA HIS A 19 -4.58 -2.08 6.44
C HIS A 19 -3.64 -2.77 7.43
N LEU A 20 -3.71 -4.10 7.48
CA LEU A 20 -2.77 -4.94 8.23
C LEU A 20 -1.67 -5.45 7.30
N GLU A 21 -0.46 -4.97 7.48
CA GLU A 21 0.70 -5.49 6.79
C GLU A 21 1.41 -6.53 7.68
N GLY A 22 1.05 -7.80 7.48
CA GLY A 22 1.47 -8.90 8.35
C GLY A 22 0.56 -9.14 9.56
N PRO A 23 0.96 -10.02 10.49
CA PRO A 23 2.26 -10.68 10.64
C PRO A 23 2.49 -11.92 9.74
N HIS A 24 1.62 -12.20 8.81
CA HIS A 24 1.68 -13.40 7.95
C HIS A 24 2.54 -13.13 6.70
N LEU A 25 3.79 -12.69 6.92
CA LEU A 25 4.77 -12.32 5.90
C LEU A 25 5.90 -13.35 5.85
N ASP A 26 6.62 -13.41 4.72
CA ASP A 26 7.77 -14.27 4.55
C ASP A 26 9.01 -13.65 5.23
N PRO A 27 9.64 -14.34 6.20
CA PRO A 27 10.84 -13.84 6.86
C PRO A 27 12.00 -13.53 5.89
N VAL A 28 12.07 -14.19 4.72
CA VAL A 28 13.08 -13.92 3.68
C VAL A 28 12.91 -12.52 3.09
N ARG A 29 11.68 -12.04 3.00
CA ARG A 29 11.32 -10.73 2.45
C ARG A 29 10.75 -9.79 3.51
N ARG A 30 11.20 -9.92 4.75
CA ARG A 30 10.68 -9.18 5.91
C ARG A 30 10.75 -7.65 5.81
N GLY A 31 11.68 -7.12 5.01
CA GLY A 31 11.91 -5.66 4.99
C GLY A 31 12.22 -5.11 6.38
N PHE A 32 11.45 -4.10 6.79
CA PHE A 32 11.55 -3.46 8.10
C PHE A 32 10.85 -4.23 9.23
N HIS A 33 9.98 -5.20 8.92
CA HIS A 33 9.21 -5.93 9.92
C HIS A 33 10.09 -6.82 10.82
N ASP A 34 9.59 -7.11 12.03
CA ASP A 34 10.26 -8.01 12.98
C ASP A 34 9.91 -9.47 12.64
N SER A 35 10.90 -10.22 12.16
CA SER A 35 10.71 -11.62 11.77
C SER A 35 10.27 -12.54 12.94
N ARG A 36 10.49 -12.14 14.20
CA ARG A 36 10.07 -12.91 15.39
C ARG A 36 8.53 -12.92 15.54
N LEU A 37 7.84 -11.97 14.93
CA LEU A 37 6.37 -11.87 14.94
C LEU A 37 5.73 -12.59 13.75
N MET A 38 6.52 -12.97 12.74
CA MET A 38 6.02 -13.59 11.53
C MET A 38 5.61 -15.05 11.77
N ARG A 39 4.44 -15.41 11.28
CA ARG A 39 3.87 -16.73 11.46
C ARG A 39 2.79 -17.02 10.41
N ARG A 40 2.48 -18.30 10.23
CA ARG A 40 1.36 -18.70 9.39
C ARG A 40 0.02 -18.16 9.92
N LEU A 41 -0.89 -17.89 8.99
CA LEU A 41 -2.27 -17.57 9.32
C LEU A 41 -2.96 -18.78 9.93
N SER A 42 -3.64 -18.57 11.06
CA SER A 42 -4.44 -19.61 11.70
C SER A 42 -5.94 -19.34 11.53
N GLU A 43 -6.78 -20.39 11.69
CA GLU A 43 -8.24 -20.22 11.65
C GLU A 43 -8.73 -19.24 12.72
N ALA A 44 -8.12 -19.26 13.91
CA ALA A 44 -8.45 -18.32 14.99
C ALA A 44 -8.09 -16.87 14.64
N ASP A 45 -7.07 -16.63 13.80
CA ASP A 45 -6.79 -15.28 13.29
C ASP A 45 -7.88 -14.85 12.31
N ILE A 46 -8.31 -15.73 11.42
CA ILE A 46 -9.40 -15.45 10.48
C ILE A 46 -10.68 -15.10 11.25
N ASP A 47 -11.05 -15.89 12.25
CA ASP A 47 -12.23 -15.62 13.07
C ASP A 47 -12.17 -14.23 13.71
N ARG A 48 -11.01 -13.83 14.26
CA ARG A 48 -10.80 -12.51 14.86
C ARG A 48 -10.88 -11.39 13.82
N LEU A 49 -10.31 -11.60 12.64
CA LEU A 49 -10.33 -10.61 11.56
C LEU A 49 -11.74 -10.38 11.04
N LEU A 50 -12.51 -11.46 10.85
CA LEU A 50 -13.89 -11.37 10.37
C LEU A 50 -14.86 -10.80 11.41
N ALA A 51 -14.55 -10.96 12.70
CA ALA A 51 -15.34 -10.36 13.80
C ALA A 51 -14.96 -8.89 14.08
N ALA A 52 -13.90 -8.35 13.45
CA ALA A 52 -13.44 -7.00 13.75
C ALA A 52 -14.29 -5.96 12.99
N ASP A 53 -14.90 -5.05 13.74
CA ASP A 53 -15.60 -3.87 13.19
C ASP A 53 -14.59 -2.74 12.98
N VAL A 54 -13.95 -2.73 11.80
CA VAL A 54 -12.87 -1.79 11.45
C VAL A 54 -13.12 -1.09 10.10
N GLY A 55 -14.34 -1.12 9.62
CA GLY A 55 -14.67 -0.64 8.28
C GLY A 55 -14.09 -1.54 7.19
N ARG A 56 -13.42 -0.97 6.20
CA ARG A 56 -12.73 -1.78 5.18
C ARG A 56 -11.47 -2.41 5.76
N LEU A 57 -11.35 -3.73 5.66
CA LEU A 57 -10.14 -4.43 6.07
C LEU A 57 -9.34 -4.85 4.84
N LEU A 58 -8.15 -4.29 4.70
CA LEU A 58 -7.12 -4.70 3.75
C LEU A 58 -6.05 -5.48 4.50
N MET A 59 -5.60 -6.60 3.95
CA MET A 59 -4.57 -7.43 4.58
C MET A 59 -3.49 -7.79 3.57
N THR A 60 -2.23 -7.47 3.90
CA THR A 60 -1.06 -7.95 3.17
C THR A 60 -0.56 -9.25 3.77
N ILE A 61 -0.46 -10.28 2.93
CA ILE A 61 0.01 -11.63 3.31
C ILE A 61 1.00 -12.17 2.28
N ALA A 62 1.88 -13.04 2.74
CA ALA A 62 2.79 -13.80 1.87
C ALA A 62 2.17 -15.16 1.50
N PRO A 63 2.22 -15.60 0.24
CA PRO A 63 1.76 -16.93 -0.19
C PRO A 63 2.30 -18.09 0.66
N GLN A 64 3.49 -17.97 1.22
CA GLN A 64 4.10 -18.99 2.07
C GLN A 64 3.40 -19.16 3.44
N GLN A 65 2.59 -18.18 3.84
CA GLN A 65 2.01 -18.10 5.19
C GLN A 65 0.51 -18.41 5.23
N VAL A 66 -0.09 -18.73 4.08
CA VAL A 66 -1.54 -18.91 3.94
C VAL A 66 -1.85 -20.01 2.94
N ASP A 67 -2.98 -20.67 3.12
CA ASP A 67 -3.51 -21.63 2.15
C ASP A 67 -4.60 -20.98 1.28
N PRO A 68 -4.80 -21.41 0.01
CA PRO A 68 -5.82 -20.83 -0.87
C PRO A 68 -7.24 -20.87 -0.30
N ALA A 69 -7.57 -21.89 0.52
CA ALA A 69 -8.87 -21.98 1.19
C ALA A 69 -9.06 -20.87 2.24
N GLN A 70 -7.99 -20.49 2.94
CA GLN A 70 -7.98 -19.39 3.91
C GLN A 70 -8.16 -18.04 3.22
N VAL A 71 -7.53 -17.85 2.05
CA VAL A 71 -7.73 -16.63 1.23
C VAL A 71 -9.18 -16.53 0.80
N ARG A 72 -9.78 -17.60 0.27
CA ARG A 72 -11.23 -17.60 -0.08
C ARG A 72 -12.09 -17.21 1.11
N ARG A 73 -11.85 -17.83 2.28
CA ARG A 73 -12.60 -17.51 3.50
C ARG A 73 -12.50 -16.05 3.92
N LEU A 74 -11.30 -15.44 3.84
CA LEU A 74 -11.11 -14.01 4.11
C LEU A 74 -11.88 -13.16 3.09
N VAL A 75 -11.78 -13.47 1.81
CA VAL A 75 -12.43 -12.72 0.72
C VAL A 75 -13.96 -12.83 0.80
N ASP A 76 -14.50 -14.02 1.07
CA ASP A 76 -15.93 -14.26 1.28
C ASP A 76 -16.46 -13.47 2.50
N GLY A 77 -15.62 -13.29 3.52
CA GLY A 77 -15.89 -12.44 4.68
C GLY A 77 -15.68 -10.94 4.45
N GLY A 78 -15.38 -10.52 3.21
CA GLY A 78 -15.25 -9.10 2.83
C GLY A 78 -13.87 -8.50 2.99
N VAL A 79 -12.86 -9.27 3.43
CA VAL A 79 -11.47 -8.81 3.54
C VAL A 79 -10.87 -8.65 2.14
N ILE A 80 -10.18 -7.55 1.91
CA ILE A 80 -9.42 -7.33 0.68
C ILE A 80 -8.01 -7.90 0.90
N VAL A 81 -7.63 -8.91 0.11
CA VAL A 81 -6.35 -9.58 0.26
C VAL A 81 -5.36 -9.06 -0.78
N SER A 82 -4.20 -8.65 -0.29
CA SER A 82 -3.06 -8.16 -1.06
C SER A 82 -1.85 -9.06 -0.81
N LEU A 83 -1.07 -9.36 -1.83
CA LEU A 83 0.18 -10.12 -1.70
C LEU A 83 1.35 -9.14 -1.54
N GLY A 84 2.28 -9.47 -0.65
CA GLY A 84 3.47 -8.68 -0.43
C GLY A 84 4.42 -9.35 0.56
N HIS A 85 5.60 -8.78 0.75
CA HIS A 85 6.64 -9.33 1.63
C HIS A 85 6.85 -10.82 1.43
N SER A 86 7.16 -11.23 0.19
CA SER A 86 7.15 -12.62 -0.20
C SER A 86 8.18 -12.95 -1.26
N ASP A 87 8.86 -14.07 -1.10
CA ASP A 87 9.70 -14.68 -2.13
C ASP A 87 8.92 -15.74 -2.95
N ALA A 88 7.62 -15.53 -3.14
CA ALA A 88 6.75 -16.44 -3.87
C ALA A 88 7.16 -16.59 -5.33
N THR A 89 6.96 -17.79 -5.87
CA THR A 89 7.03 -18.01 -7.31
C THR A 89 5.82 -17.38 -8.01
N TYR A 90 5.89 -17.28 -9.34
CA TYR A 90 4.78 -16.85 -10.17
C TYR A 90 3.53 -17.71 -9.93
N GLU A 91 3.68 -19.03 -9.91
CA GLU A 91 2.59 -20.01 -9.75
C GLU A 91 1.93 -19.91 -8.37
N GLN A 92 2.73 -19.71 -7.31
CA GLN A 92 2.21 -19.50 -5.97
C GLN A 92 1.37 -18.22 -5.89
N ALA A 93 1.83 -17.13 -6.51
CA ALA A 93 1.08 -15.88 -6.56
C ALA A 93 -0.23 -16.04 -7.35
N MET A 94 -0.18 -16.65 -8.55
CA MET A 94 -1.36 -16.91 -9.39
C MET A 94 -2.39 -17.76 -8.67
N THR A 95 -1.97 -18.79 -7.93
CA THR A 95 -2.86 -19.63 -7.12
C THR A 95 -3.67 -18.81 -6.10
N LEU A 96 -3.05 -17.79 -5.49
CA LEU A 96 -3.77 -16.94 -4.53
C LEU A 96 -4.61 -15.86 -5.21
N PHE A 97 -4.23 -15.38 -6.39
CA PHE A 97 -5.10 -14.52 -7.21
C PHE A 97 -6.37 -15.29 -7.63
N ASP A 98 -6.24 -16.54 -8.05
CA ASP A 98 -7.38 -17.44 -8.35
C ASP A 98 -8.23 -17.75 -7.11
N ALA A 99 -7.63 -17.68 -5.91
CA ALA A 99 -8.35 -17.82 -4.64
C ALA A 99 -9.05 -16.52 -4.20
N GLY A 100 -8.88 -15.40 -4.93
CA GLY A 100 -9.57 -14.14 -4.70
C GLY A 100 -8.71 -13.00 -4.14
N ALA A 101 -7.39 -13.17 -4.00
CA ALA A 101 -6.51 -12.03 -3.71
C ALA A 101 -6.52 -11.07 -4.91
N THR A 102 -6.74 -9.78 -4.66
CA THR A 102 -6.91 -8.77 -5.71
C THR A 102 -5.87 -7.67 -5.67
N GLY A 103 -4.95 -7.69 -4.70
CA GLY A 103 -3.94 -6.67 -4.52
C GLY A 103 -2.50 -7.18 -4.52
N VAL A 104 -1.57 -6.26 -4.80
CA VAL A 104 -0.14 -6.40 -4.51
C VAL A 104 0.34 -5.13 -3.84
N THR A 105 0.94 -5.28 -2.66
CA THR A 105 1.41 -4.19 -1.82
C THR A 105 2.77 -3.72 -2.31
N HIS A 106 2.98 -2.40 -2.43
CA HIS A 106 4.23 -1.73 -2.81
C HIS A 106 5.08 -2.52 -3.81
N LEU A 107 4.49 -2.81 -4.99
CA LEU A 107 5.10 -3.58 -6.08
C LEU A 107 6.60 -3.28 -6.24
N PHE A 108 7.43 -4.30 -6.45
CA PHE A 108 8.90 -4.35 -6.47
C PHE A 108 9.58 -4.41 -5.10
N ASN A 109 8.96 -3.91 -4.04
CA ASN A 109 9.59 -3.83 -2.73
C ASN A 109 9.32 -5.10 -1.92
N ALA A 110 10.37 -5.64 -1.29
CA ALA A 110 10.28 -6.84 -0.46
C ALA A 110 9.55 -8.04 -1.10
N MET A 111 9.81 -8.30 -2.38
CA MET A 111 9.21 -9.43 -3.12
C MET A 111 10.16 -10.06 -4.13
N SER A 112 9.81 -11.26 -4.61
CA SER A 112 10.56 -11.95 -5.66
C SER A 112 10.54 -11.15 -6.96
N PRO A 113 11.71 -10.86 -7.56
CA PRO A 113 11.82 -10.00 -8.73
C PRO A 113 11.40 -10.71 -10.03
N LEU A 114 11.09 -9.91 -11.06
CA LEU A 114 10.95 -10.37 -12.43
C LEU A 114 12.35 -10.65 -13.01
N GLN A 115 12.63 -11.91 -13.33
CA GLN A 115 13.88 -12.38 -13.91
C GLN A 115 13.63 -13.14 -15.20
N THR A 116 14.68 -13.37 -15.98
CA THR A 116 14.61 -14.04 -17.30
C THR A 116 13.93 -15.42 -17.25
N ARG A 117 14.12 -16.19 -16.17
CA ARG A 117 13.61 -17.57 -16.03
C ARG A 117 12.67 -17.76 -14.85
N ALA A 118 12.39 -16.70 -14.10
CA ALA A 118 11.51 -16.71 -12.94
C ALA A 118 10.76 -15.37 -12.89
N ALA A 119 9.49 -15.37 -13.25
CA ALA A 119 8.70 -14.15 -13.26
C ALA A 119 8.45 -13.58 -11.85
N GLY A 120 8.46 -14.44 -10.83
CA GLY A 120 8.26 -14.07 -9.44
C GLY A 120 6.90 -13.41 -9.18
N LEU A 121 6.75 -12.84 -8.00
CA LEU A 121 5.54 -12.10 -7.63
C LEU A 121 5.38 -10.82 -8.48
N VAL A 122 6.48 -10.17 -8.86
CA VAL A 122 6.44 -8.98 -9.73
C VAL A 122 5.82 -9.32 -11.08
N GLY A 123 6.26 -10.41 -11.72
CA GLY A 123 5.72 -10.83 -13.02
C GLY A 123 4.26 -11.26 -12.92
N ALA A 124 3.89 -12.02 -11.88
CA ALA A 124 2.50 -12.41 -11.63
C ALA A 124 1.59 -11.18 -11.45
N ALA A 125 2.03 -10.17 -10.68
CA ALA A 125 1.29 -8.94 -10.44
C ALA A 125 1.04 -8.13 -11.72
N LEU A 126 2.04 -8.05 -12.61
CA LEU A 126 1.91 -7.34 -13.88
C LEU A 126 1.02 -8.09 -14.87
N GLU A 127 1.14 -9.42 -14.93
CA GLU A 127 0.42 -10.31 -15.84
C GLU A 127 -1.05 -10.49 -15.43
N ALA A 128 -1.35 -10.64 -14.13
CA ALA A 128 -2.70 -10.88 -13.64
C ALA A 128 -3.59 -9.64 -13.84
N GLY A 129 -4.45 -9.66 -14.88
CA GLY A 129 -5.22 -8.51 -15.32
C GLY A 129 -6.11 -7.87 -14.25
N ALA A 130 -6.76 -8.68 -13.41
CA ALA A 130 -7.69 -8.20 -12.38
C ALA A 130 -7.00 -7.64 -11.11
N VAL A 131 -5.69 -7.81 -10.98
CA VAL A 131 -4.93 -7.45 -9.77
C VAL A 131 -4.56 -5.97 -9.79
N TRP A 132 -4.70 -5.31 -8.64
CA TRP A 132 -4.33 -3.92 -8.39
C TRP A 132 -2.98 -3.87 -7.67
N CYS A 133 -2.11 -2.94 -8.03
CA CYS A 133 -0.77 -2.90 -7.43
C CYS A 133 -0.47 -1.51 -6.88
N GLY A 134 -0.23 -1.42 -5.57
CA GLY A 134 0.32 -0.22 -4.97
C GLY A 134 1.75 0.01 -5.41
N VAL A 135 2.14 1.25 -5.69
CA VAL A 135 3.52 1.62 -6.03
C VAL A 135 3.96 2.85 -5.24
N ILE A 136 5.21 2.81 -4.74
CA ILE A 136 5.85 3.95 -4.07
C ILE A 136 6.56 4.77 -5.14
N ALA A 137 6.01 5.92 -5.49
CA ALA A 137 6.55 6.80 -6.52
C ALA A 137 7.39 7.93 -5.89
N ASP A 138 8.54 7.58 -5.31
CA ASP A 138 9.49 8.51 -4.69
C ASP A 138 10.85 8.59 -5.40
N GLY A 139 11.06 7.74 -6.44
CA GLY A 139 12.33 7.63 -7.15
C GLY A 139 13.47 6.97 -6.34
N ILE A 140 13.18 6.51 -5.12
CA ILE A 140 14.14 5.88 -4.20
C ILE A 140 13.84 4.38 -4.06
N HIS A 141 12.61 4.03 -3.73
CA HIS A 141 12.14 2.64 -3.58
C HIS A 141 12.02 1.94 -4.93
N VAL A 142 11.59 2.68 -5.96
CA VAL A 142 11.49 2.18 -7.33
C VAL A 142 12.03 3.25 -8.27
N ALA A 143 13.03 2.87 -9.09
CA ALA A 143 13.60 3.80 -10.07
C ALA A 143 12.54 4.26 -11.08
N PRO A 144 12.54 5.53 -11.52
CA PRO A 144 11.54 6.06 -12.46
C PRO A 144 11.42 5.23 -13.75
N ALA A 145 12.54 4.72 -14.27
CA ALA A 145 12.52 3.85 -15.45
C ALA A 145 11.74 2.55 -15.22
N VAL A 146 11.86 1.95 -14.02
CA VAL A 146 11.13 0.73 -13.66
C VAL A 146 9.63 1.02 -13.53
N LEU A 147 9.24 2.16 -12.92
CA LEU A 147 7.85 2.59 -12.84
C LEU A 147 7.24 2.81 -14.23
N ARG A 148 7.97 3.47 -15.16
CA ARG A 148 7.50 3.63 -16.57
C ARG A 148 7.29 2.29 -17.28
N ILE A 149 8.17 1.31 -17.06
CA ILE A 149 8.01 -0.04 -17.60
C ILE A 149 6.77 -0.71 -17.01
N ALA A 150 6.61 -0.65 -15.70
CA ALA A 150 5.49 -1.26 -14.99
C ALA A 150 4.13 -0.69 -15.43
N LEU A 151 4.04 0.65 -15.60
CA LEU A 151 2.83 1.33 -16.08
C LEU A 151 2.40 0.82 -17.48
N ARG A 152 3.36 0.52 -18.36
CA ARG A 152 3.09 -0.02 -19.70
C ARG A 152 2.81 -1.52 -19.68
N ALA A 153 3.46 -2.26 -18.78
CA ALA A 153 3.37 -3.73 -18.72
C ALA A 153 2.12 -4.22 -17.95
N LYS A 154 1.55 -3.41 -17.06
CA LYS A 154 0.41 -3.84 -16.23
C LYS A 154 -0.82 -4.12 -17.09
N ARG A 155 -1.27 -5.37 -17.08
CA ARG A 155 -2.50 -5.79 -17.78
C ARG A 155 -3.75 -5.28 -17.07
N LYS A 156 -4.70 -4.84 -17.88
CA LYS A 156 -6.04 -4.38 -17.44
C LYS A 156 -6.95 -5.59 -17.12
N PRO A 157 -8.03 -5.39 -16.32
CA PRO A 157 -8.62 -4.12 -15.85
C PRO A 157 -7.99 -3.57 -14.57
N GLY A 158 -7.16 -4.30 -13.82
CA GLY A 158 -6.43 -3.77 -12.68
C GLY A 158 -5.41 -2.69 -13.08
N HIS A 159 -5.06 -1.86 -12.13
CA HIS A 159 -4.17 -0.72 -12.36
C HIS A 159 -3.02 -0.67 -11.35
N LEU A 160 -1.99 0.12 -11.65
CA LEU A 160 -1.10 0.63 -10.63
C LEU A 160 -1.78 1.82 -9.95
N PHE A 161 -1.64 1.91 -8.63
CA PHE A 161 -2.10 3.06 -7.83
C PHE A 161 -1.02 3.52 -6.86
N LEU A 162 -1.06 4.80 -6.48
CA LEU A 162 -0.04 5.38 -5.61
C LEU A 162 -0.28 5.00 -4.15
N VAL A 163 0.79 4.61 -3.48
CA VAL A 163 0.86 4.49 -2.02
C VAL A 163 2.07 5.29 -1.54
N THR A 164 2.00 5.81 -0.32
CA THR A 164 3.13 6.54 0.26
C THR A 164 4.08 5.59 0.98
N ASP A 165 3.56 4.56 1.64
CA ASP A 165 4.32 3.75 2.59
C ASP A 165 5.04 4.62 3.63
N ALA A 166 4.36 5.69 4.05
CA ALA A 166 4.92 6.78 4.83
C ALA A 166 5.23 6.37 6.27
N MET A 167 6.43 6.68 6.71
CA MET A 167 6.82 6.56 8.11
C MET A 167 6.42 7.81 8.90
N PRO A 168 6.41 7.77 10.25
CA PRO A 168 6.04 8.90 11.11
C PRO A 168 6.88 10.19 10.94
N SER A 169 7.92 10.14 10.12
CA SER A 169 8.73 11.30 9.78
C SER A 169 8.03 12.28 8.84
N VAL A 170 7.01 11.87 8.10
CA VAL A 170 6.26 12.75 7.19
C VAL A 170 5.51 13.78 8.03
N GLY A 171 5.65 15.07 7.68
CA GLY A 171 5.13 16.17 8.49
C GLY A 171 6.01 16.57 9.69
N SER A 172 7.14 15.88 9.91
CA SER A 172 8.07 16.16 11.01
C SER A 172 9.43 16.68 10.49
N ALA A 173 10.06 17.58 11.25
CA ALA A 173 11.43 18.02 11.00
C ALA A 173 12.50 17.03 11.52
N ALA A 174 12.10 15.97 12.26
CA ALA A 174 13.02 15.04 12.88
C ALA A 174 13.86 14.30 11.84
N ALA A 175 15.18 14.36 11.98
CA ALA A 175 16.12 13.61 11.16
C ALA A 175 16.38 12.19 11.70
N ILE A 176 16.04 11.94 12.97
CA ILE A 176 16.19 10.64 13.63
C ILE A 176 14.94 10.40 14.46
N PHE A 177 14.38 9.19 14.36
CA PHE A 177 13.24 8.77 15.17
C PHE A 177 13.29 7.27 15.45
N THR A 178 12.57 6.83 16.47
CA THR A 178 12.46 5.41 16.82
C THR A 178 11.12 4.88 16.35
N PHE A 179 11.13 3.71 15.71
CA PHE A 179 9.94 2.98 15.35
C PHE A 179 10.09 1.50 15.80
N GLY A 180 9.26 1.08 16.75
CA GLY A 180 9.45 -0.18 17.47
C GLY A 180 10.79 -0.16 18.20
N SER A 181 11.64 -1.15 17.95
CA SER A 181 13.00 -1.26 18.52
C SER A 181 14.09 -0.68 17.62
N LYS A 182 13.75 -0.08 16.50
CA LYS A 182 14.71 0.36 15.49
C LYS A 182 14.83 1.88 15.47
N THR A 183 16.06 2.37 15.34
CA THR A 183 16.33 3.79 15.08
C THR A 183 16.41 4.01 13.58
N VAL A 184 15.62 4.94 13.07
CA VAL A 184 15.57 5.32 11.66
C VAL A 184 16.22 6.67 11.48
N HIS A 185 17.07 6.78 10.48
CA HIS A 185 17.78 7.99 10.08
C HIS A 185 17.21 8.50 8.76
N ARG A 186 16.93 9.81 8.70
CA ARG A 186 16.45 10.50 7.49
C ARG A 186 17.55 11.36 6.90
N GLN A 187 17.82 11.14 5.62
CA GLN A 187 18.70 12.02 4.82
C GLN A 187 17.94 12.45 3.56
N GLY A 188 17.47 13.68 3.53
CA GLY A 188 16.52 14.12 2.52
C GLY A 188 15.22 13.30 2.61
N ASN A 189 14.82 12.66 1.50
CA ASN A 189 13.66 11.78 1.46
C ASN A 189 14.01 10.29 1.69
N ARG A 190 15.28 9.96 1.88
CA ARG A 190 15.73 8.59 2.14
C ARG A 190 15.67 8.29 3.64
N LEU A 191 14.97 7.23 4.00
CA LEU A 191 14.94 6.68 5.35
C LEU A 191 15.75 5.40 5.39
N THR A 192 16.64 5.26 6.38
CA THR A 192 17.45 4.06 6.57
C THR A 192 17.53 3.67 8.03
N TRP A 193 17.73 2.40 8.28
CA TRP A 193 18.11 1.86 9.58
C TRP A 193 19.29 0.89 9.40
N THR A 194 20.00 0.59 10.48
CA THR A 194 21.13 -0.34 10.43
C THR A 194 20.61 -1.76 10.50
N GLY A 195 20.80 -2.53 9.44
CA GLY A 195 20.47 -3.94 9.35
C GLY A 195 21.35 -4.82 10.27
N ALA A 196 21.07 -6.12 10.29
CA ALA A 196 21.75 -7.05 11.20
C ALA A 196 23.26 -7.19 10.93
N SER A 197 23.69 -7.01 9.68
CA SER A 197 25.09 -7.06 9.25
C SER A 197 25.78 -5.69 9.28
N GLY A 198 25.12 -4.65 9.80
CA GLY A 198 25.64 -3.28 9.84
C GLY A 198 25.39 -2.47 8.57
N GLU A 199 24.70 -3.03 7.57
CA GLU A 199 24.34 -2.38 6.33
C GLU A 199 23.20 -1.35 6.52
N ALA A 200 23.20 -0.29 5.71
CA ALA A 200 22.09 0.64 5.66
C ALA A 200 20.96 0.05 4.81
N VAL A 201 19.83 -0.26 5.44
CA VAL A 201 18.61 -0.81 4.81
C VAL A 201 17.55 0.27 4.73
N LEU A 202 16.82 0.36 3.61
CA LEU A 202 15.67 1.24 3.51
C LEU A 202 14.61 0.85 4.54
N ALA A 203 14.08 1.86 5.20
CA ALA A 203 12.81 1.78 5.94
C ALA A 203 11.71 2.33 5.04
N GLY A 204 10.43 2.26 5.41
CA GLY A 204 9.37 2.87 4.61
C GLY A 204 9.68 4.30 4.14
N ALA A 205 8.79 4.98 3.48
CA ALA A 205 9.11 6.21 2.76
C ALA A 205 8.96 7.49 3.62
N HIS A 206 9.68 8.56 3.21
CA HIS A 206 9.38 9.93 3.59
C HIS A 206 8.69 10.62 2.40
N LEU A 207 7.48 10.18 2.11
CA LEU A 207 6.73 10.54 0.91
C LEU A 207 5.32 10.98 1.28
N ASP A 208 4.91 12.16 0.82
CA ASP A 208 3.52 12.57 0.77
C ASP A 208 2.90 12.29 -0.62
N MET A 209 1.57 12.20 -0.67
CA MET A 209 0.87 11.84 -1.92
C MET A 209 1.05 12.91 -3.01
N ALA A 210 1.11 14.20 -2.67
CA ALA A 210 1.33 15.26 -3.65
C ALA A 210 2.74 15.17 -4.28
N SER A 211 3.74 14.74 -3.51
CA SER A 211 5.08 14.47 -4.04
C SER A 211 5.10 13.26 -4.98
N ALA A 212 4.34 12.21 -4.68
CA ALA A 212 4.16 11.06 -5.59
C ALA A 212 3.50 11.48 -6.90
N ILE A 213 2.45 12.31 -6.85
CA ILE A 213 1.78 12.86 -8.03
C ILE A 213 2.77 13.71 -8.87
N ARG A 214 3.55 14.59 -8.22
CA ARG A 214 4.57 15.40 -8.92
C ARG A 214 5.60 14.54 -9.65
N LEU A 215 6.09 13.48 -9.01
CA LEU A 215 7.02 12.56 -9.67
C LEU A 215 6.37 11.89 -10.89
N CYS A 216 5.12 11.43 -10.78
CA CYS A 216 4.39 10.83 -11.90
C CYS A 216 4.29 11.80 -13.09
N VAL A 217 3.92 13.05 -12.85
CA VAL A 217 3.76 14.05 -13.92
C VAL A 217 5.10 14.50 -14.49
N ASN A 218 6.09 14.78 -13.65
CA ASN A 218 7.34 15.41 -14.09
C ASN A 218 8.36 14.40 -14.62
N GLU A 219 8.31 13.13 -14.17
CA GLU A 219 9.38 12.16 -14.49
C GLU A 219 8.87 10.88 -15.15
N LEU A 220 7.57 10.53 -15.03
CA LEU A 220 7.06 9.26 -15.55
C LEU A 220 6.25 9.39 -16.83
N ASP A 221 6.09 10.59 -17.40
CA ASP A 221 5.25 10.88 -18.57
C ASP A 221 3.77 10.51 -18.33
N VAL A 222 3.30 10.59 -17.08
CA VAL A 222 1.90 10.36 -16.72
C VAL A 222 1.14 11.68 -16.76
N SER A 223 -0.02 11.71 -17.41
CA SER A 223 -0.85 12.94 -17.40
C SER A 223 -1.32 13.25 -15.97
N LEU A 224 -1.60 14.52 -15.68
CA LEU A 224 -2.07 14.93 -14.36
C LEU A 224 -3.35 14.18 -13.97
N GLU A 225 -4.30 14.05 -14.91
CA GLU A 225 -5.57 13.36 -14.69
C GLU A 225 -5.36 11.88 -14.33
N GLU A 226 -4.39 11.21 -14.96
CA GLU A 226 -4.07 9.83 -14.64
C GLU A 226 -3.37 9.72 -13.28
N ALA A 227 -2.41 10.61 -12.97
CA ALA A 227 -1.77 10.64 -11.66
C ALA A 227 -2.77 10.88 -10.52
N LEU A 228 -3.76 11.75 -10.75
CA LEU A 228 -4.87 11.98 -9.80
C LEU A 228 -5.76 10.74 -9.66
N ARG A 229 -6.06 10.01 -10.75
CA ARG A 229 -6.78 8.73 -10.68
C ARG A 229 -5.97 7.70 -9.89
N MET A 230 -4.67 7.61 -10.12
CA MET A 230 -3.78 6.72 -9.37
C MET A 230 -3.73 7.04 -7.87
N ALA A 231 -3.89 8.32 -7.49
CA ALA A 231 -3.87 8.75 -6.10
C ALA A 231 -5.22 8.64 -5.38
N ALA A 232 -6.34 8.64 -6.11
CA ALA A 232 -7.67 8.74 -5.52
C ALA A 232 -8.64 7.67 -6.01
N LEU A 233 -9.00 7.68 -7.29
CA LEU A 233 -10.02 6.77 -7.84
C LEU A 233 -9.59 5.30 -7.79
N TYR A 234 -8.37 4.99 -8.20
CA TYR A 234 -7.89 3.61 -8.26
C TYR A 234 -7.79 2.95 -6.88
N PRO A 235 -7.20 3.59 -5.84
CA PRO A 235 -7.26 3.03 -4.49
C PRO A 235 -8.70 2.94 -3.95
N ALA A 236 -9.59 3.87 -4.27
CA ALA A 236 -11.00 3.77 -3.89
C ALA A 236 -11.68 2.56 -4.54
N THR A 237 -11.45 2.32 -5.84
CA THR A 237 -11.96 1.14 -6.56
C THR A 237 -11.39 -0.16 -5.99
N PHE A 238 -10.09 -0.20 -5.74
CA PHE A 238 -9.44 -1.36 -5.11
C PHE A 238 -10.07 -1.70 -3.74
N LEU A 239 -10.38 -0.67 -2.95
CA LEU A 239 -11.01 -0.81 -1.63
C LEU A 239 -12.55 -0.97 -1.71
N ARG A 240 -13.14 -1.00 -2.91
CA ARG A 240 -14.60 -1.07 -3.11
C ARG A 240 -15.34 0.09 -2.42
N LEU A 241 -14.80 1.30 -2.57
CA LEU A 241 -15.31 2.57 -2.01
C LEU A 241 -15.58 3.61 -3.09
N ASP A 242 -15.47 3.26 -4.37
CA ASP A 242 -15.58 4.16 -5.51
C ASP A 242 -17.02 4.62 -5.84
N ASP A 243 -17.97 4.14 -5.06
CA ASP A 243 -19.34 4.66 -5.01
C ASP A 243 -19.47 5.97 -4.17
N ARG A 244 -18.49 6.24 -3.29
CA ARG A 244 -18.50 7.38 -2.36
C ARG A 244 -17.17 8.16 -2.29
N HIS A 245 -16.08 7.61 -2.77
CA HIS A 245 -14.73 8.21 -2.71
C HIS A 245 -14.03 8.19 -4.08
N GLY A 246 -13.00 9.02 -4.23
CA GLY A 246 -12.12 9.05 -5.40
C GLY A 246 -12.62 9.93 -6.54
N ARG A 247 -13.76 10.62 -6.40
CA ARG A 247 -14.31 11.55 -7.38
C ARG A 247 -14.90 12.79 -6.72
N ILE A 248 -14.93 13.90 -7.44
CA ILE A 248 -15.70 15.08 -7.07
C ILE A 248 -17.01 15.00 -7.86
N ALA A 249 -18.06 14.55 -7.18
CA ALA A 249 -19.40 14.40 -7.77
C ALA A 249 -20.48 14.49 -6.68
N PRO A 250 -21.74 14.82 -7.03
CA PRO A 250 -22.86 14.80 -6.08
C PRO A 250 -23.00 13.41 -5.41
N GLY A 251 -23.12 13.40 -4.07
CA GLY A 251 -23.24 12.17 -3.27
C GLY A 251 -21.91 11.55 -2.83
N TYR A 252 -20.78 12.06 -3.31
CA TYR A 252 -19.46 11.63 -2.86
C TYR A 252 -19.02 12.37 -1.60
N ALA A 253 -18.12 11.72 -0.82
CA ALA A 253 -17.50 12.35 0.34
C ALA A 253 -16.73 13.61 -0.10
N ALA A 254 -16.91 14.70 0.65
CA ALA A 254 -16.23 15.96 0.39
C ALA A 254 -14.83 16.00 1.00
N ASP A 255 -14.03 14.95 0.72
CA ASP A 255 -12.62 14.87 1.07
C ASP A 255 -11.82 15.40 -0.12
N ILE A 256 -11.41 16.67 -0.03
CA ILE A 256 -10.89 17.43 -1.17
C ILE A 256 -9.53 18.02 -0.83
N VAL A 257 -8.61 17.93 -1.77
CA VAL A 257 -7.32 18.61 -1.70
C VAL A 257 -7.20 19.62 -2.83
N HIS A 258 -6.90 20.87 -2.50
CA HIS A 258 -6.58 21.91 -3.46
C HIS A 258 -5.07 21.95 -3.70
N LEU A 259 -4.67 21.69 -4.94
CA LEU A 259 -3.29 21.81 -5.41
C LEU A 259 -3.13 23.07 -6.24
N ASP A 260 -1.99 23.76 -6.12
CA ASP A 260 -1.67 24.86 -7.02
C ASP A 260 -1.10 24.36 -8.37
N THR A 261 -0.67 25.30 -9.21
CA THR A 261 -0.13 25.01 -10.56
C THR A 261 1.19 24.24 -10.57
N VAL A 262 1.88 24.20 -9.42
CA VAL A 262 3.11 23.39 -9.23
C VAL A 262 2.85 22.17 -8.32
N LEU A 263 1.56 21.84 -8.17
CA LEU A 263 1.07 20.67 -7.42
C LEU A 263 1.48 20.66 -5.94
N GLN A 264 1.56 21.85 -5.33
CA GLN A 264 1.70 21.97 -3.88
C GLN A 264 0.31 22.03 -3.23
N VAL A 265 0.17 21.35 -2.08
CA VAL A 265 -1.07 21.39 -1.30
C VAL A 265 -1.25 22.80 -0.74
N ARG A 266 -2.39 23.41 -1.04
CA ARG A 266 -2.79 24.72 -0.52
C ARG A 266 -3.85 24.62 0.54
N LYS A 267 -4.74 23.62 0.42
CA LYS A 267 -5.83 23.42 1.35
C LYS A 267 -6.35 21.99 1.29
N THR A 268 -6.83 21.50 2.42
CA THR A 268 -7.47 20.20 2.55
C THR A 268 -8.83 20.37 3.24
N TRP A 269 -9.83 19.64 2.78
CA TRP A 269 -11.13 19.49 3.42
C TRP A 269 -11.39 18.04 3.70
N VAL A 270 -11.89 17.75 4.90
CA VAL A 270 -12.32 16.42 5.34
C VAL A 270 -13.82 16.50 5.64
N ALA A 271 -14.60 15.68 4.97
CA ALA A 271 -16.08 15.71 5.06
C ALA A 271 -16.68 17.12 4.82
N GLY A 272 -16.02 17.93 3.97
CA GLY A 272 -16.41 19.31 3.67
C GLY A 272 -15.96 20.35 4.71
N LEU A 273 -15.33 19.93 5.79
CA LEU A 273 -14.80 20.81 6.83
C LEU A 273 -13.34 21.15 6.52
N ASP A 274 -12.98 22.43 6.79
CA ASP A 274 -11.62 22.91 6.63
C ASP A 274 -10.71 22.29 7.71
N ASP A 275 -9.62 21.63 7.31
CA ASP A 275 -8.64 21.02 8.22
C ASP A 275 -7.89 22.05 9.10
N ALA A 276 -7.90 23.32 8.71
CA ALA A 276 -7.33 24.42 9.54
C ALA A 276 -8.21 24.81 10.75
N SER A 277 -9.34 24.14 10.96
CA SER A 277 -10.33 24.45 12.01
C SER A 277 -10.21 23.56 13.25
N ASN A 278 -9.20 22.65 13.33
CA ASN A 278 -8.95 21.77 14.48
C ASN A 278 -7.59 22.08 15.14
#